data_85d9fcfc60e02f18593c0a18259c8671
#
_entry.id   85d9fcfc60e02f18593c0a18259c8671
#
_cell.length_a   1.000
_cell.length_b   1.000
_cell.length_c   1.000
_cell.angle_alpha   90.00
_cell.angle_beta   90.00
_cell.angle_gamma   90.00
#
_symmetry.space_group_name_H-M   'P 1'
#
loop_
_entity.id
_entity.type
_entity.pdbx_description
1 polymer ?
#
loop_
_entity_poly.entity_id
_entity_poly.type
_entity_poly.pdbx_seq_one_letter_code
_entity_poly.pdbx_strand_id
1 'polypeptide(L)'
;MLGLPAFGRRQFLHGLGCGCGSVALTALAADNVRRERSIDPLKPYAPRQSDFRPTATSVIFLFMVGGPSQVDSFDYKPALQKLDGQPVPGSIRKALEATRHSNVFHGCADKLLGSPYRFRQHGEMGIWVSELFPHIAQHVDDLCFIHSMQAESNNHAPASYQLHTGDIRSGQASLGSWTTYGLGSENSDLPGYVVLFDAGPLGGAANYTNGFLPPAFQPTRLRDVGTPVFDLLPPAQYAMGQRASIDFLQQLNLEHRAGLPEGFSELDARIASYELAYRMQAAALEVGGLAEETAHTQRQYGLDHADKRTQSFARKCLMARRLIERGVRFVQLYDMPDKDGWDAHAKLENNHTPRARWTDQPVAALLADLKRRGLLETTLVIWASEFGRTPMLQGDGG
;
A
#
# COMPACT_ATOMS: atom_id res chain seq x y z
N MET A 1 35.68 16.30 -41.08
CA MET A 1 36.53 15.73 -40.03
C MET A 1 36.88 16.85 -39.07
N LEU A 2 36.16 16.94 -37.96
CA LEU A 2 36.47 17.90 -36.88
C LEU A 2 37.44 17.20 -35.93
N GLY A 3 38.71 17.66 -35.93
CA GLY A 3 39.75 17.16 -35.06
C GLY A 3 39.46 17.49 -33.60
N LEU A 4 39.34 16.46 -32.75
CA LEU A 4 39.32 16.62 -31.30
C LEU A 4 40.70 17.14 -30.85
N PRO A 5 40.79 18.16 -29.97
CA PRO A 5 42.05 18.64 -29.45
C PRO A 5 42.71 17.54 -28.61
N ALA A 6 44.00 17.26 -28.91
CA ALA A 6 44.80 16.30 -28.15
C ALA A 6 45.03 16.84 -26.72
N PHE A 7 44.42 16.19 -25.75
CA PHE A 7 44.65 16.48 -24.33
C PHE A 7 46.10 16.12 -23.96
N GLY A 8 46.90 17.13 -23.61
CA GLY A 8 48.25 16.91 -23.12
C GLY A 8 48.25 16.19 -21.75
N ARG A 9 49.30 15.35 -21.50
CA ARG A 9 49.49 14.61 -20.23
C ARG A 9 49.33 15.50 -18.99
N ARG A 10 49.72 16.77 -19.06
CA ARG A 10 49.60 17.75 -17.98
C ARG A 10 48.14 18.16 -17.71
N GLN A 11 47.34 18.32 -18.79
CA GLN A 11 45.90 18.61 -18.67
C GLN A 11 45.11 17.40 -18.14
N PHE A 12 45.53 16.19 -18.52
CA PHE A 12 44.95 14.95 -17.98
C PHE A 12 45.23 14.79 -16.46
N LEU A 13 46.46 15.07 -16.01
CA LEU A 13 46.83 15.02 -14.59
C LEU A 13 46.15 16.14 -13.77
N HIS A 14 46.02 17.35 -14.34
CA HIS A 14 45.23 18.41 -13.70
C HIS A 14 43.77 18.06 -13.59
N GLY A 15 43.18 17.47 -14.61
CA GLY A 15 41.78 16.99 -14.58
C GLY A 15 41.55 15.88 -13.55
N LEU A 16 42.49 14.96 -13.40
CA LEU A 16 42.47 13.92 -12.38
C LEU A 16 42.63 14.49 -10.95
N GLY A 17 43.54 15.43 -10.75
CA GLY A 17 43.76 16.06 -9.44
C GLY A 17 42.55 16.88 -8.98
N CYS A 18 41.94 17.66 -9.87
CA CYS A 18 40.69 18.36 -9.57
C CYS A 18 39.49 17.43 -9.48
N GLY A 19 39.48 16.31 -10.24
CA GLY A 19 38.43 15.30 -10.21
C GLY A 19 38.36 14.59 -8.87
N CYS A 20 39.48 14.10 -8.34
CA CYS A 20 39.52 13.45 -7.02
C CYS A 20 39.19 14.43 -5.87
N GLY A 21 39.64 15.66 -5.95
CA GLY A 21 39.32 16.71 -4.95
C GLY A 21 37.83 17.09 -4.98
N SER A 22 37.22 17.21 -6.15
CA SER A 22 35.78 17.49 -6.27
C SER A 22 34.91 16.31 -5.81
N VAL A 23 35.34 15.06 -6.11
CA VAL A 23 34.68 13.84 -5.59
C VAL A 23 34.81 13.76 -4.11
N ALA A 24 35.98 14.05 -3.52
CA ALA A 24 36.17 14.09 -2.06
C ALA A 24 35.36 15.21 -1.41
N LEU A 25 35.29 16.40 -2.02
CA LEU A 25 34.47 17.51 -1.53
C LEU A 25 32.97 17.19 -1.61
N THR A 26 32.55 16.56 -2.70
CA THR A 26 31.16 16.10 -2.87
C THR A 26 30.82 15.00 -1.87
N ALA A 27 31.74 14.08 -1.59
CA ALA A 27 31.55 13.06 -0.56
C ALA A 27 31.46 13.65 0.83
N LEU A 28 32.32 14.64 1.17
CA LEU A 28 32.25 15.37 2.45
C LEU A 28 30.97 16.20 2.57
N ALA A 29 30.52 16.85 1.51
CA ALA A 29 29.24 17.55 1.47
C ALA A 29 28.06 16.59 1.59
N ALA A 30 28.12 15.42 0.95
CA ALA A 30 27.13 14.37 1.09
C ALA A 30 27.10 13.79 2.51
N ASP A 31 28.24 13.67 3.19
CA ASP A 31 28.30 13.25 4.59
C ASP A 31 27.67 14.28 5.55
N ASN A 32 27.84 15.58 5.29
CA ASN A 32 27.15 16.61 6.05
C ASN A 32 25.64 16.58 5.81
N VAL A 33 25.19 16.39 4.56
CA VAL A 33 23.78 16.20 4.22
C VAL A 33 23.22 14.91 4.85
N ARG A 34 24.03 13.84 4.90
CA ARG A 34 23.66 12.60 5.59
C ARG A 34 23.54 12.79 7.10
N ARG A 35 24.41 13.59 7.74
CA ARG A 35 24.32 13.90 9.18
C ARG A 35 23.09 14.74 9.49
N GLU A 36 22.74 15.71 8.64
CA GLU A 36 21.48 16.48 8.79
C GLU A 36 20.23 15.64 8.62
N ARG A 37 20.32 14.51 7.90
CA ARG A 37 19.24 13.52 7.70
C ARG A 37 19.30 12.35 8.68
N SER A 38 20.20 12.37 9.67
CA SER A 38 20.25 11.32 10.67
C SER A 38 18.93 11.27 11.44
N ILE A 39 18.37 10.07 11.57
CA ILE A 39 17.14 9.86 12.34
C ILE A 39 17.52 9.95 13.81
N ASP A 40 16.88 10.87 14.55
CA ASP A 40 16.96 10.87 16.00
C ASP A 40 16.29 9.58 16.53
N PRO A 41 17.05 8.68 17.16
CA PRO A 41 16.52 7.42 17.65
C PRO A 41 15.39 7.58 18.67
N LEU A 42 15.36 8.69 19.40
CA LEU A 42 14.32 8.99 20.38
C LEU A 42 13.10 9.66 19.76
N LYS A 43 13.22 10.16 18.53
CA LYS A 43 12.14 10.76 17.74
C LYS A 43 12.07 10.19 16.33
N PRO A 44 11.98 8.87 16.18
CA PRO A 44 12.10 8.21 14.87
C PRO A 44 11.01 8.64 13.88
N TYR A 45 9.88 9.11 14.38
CA TYR A 45 8.72 9.52 13.58
C TYR A 45 8.68 11.02 13.27
N ALA A 46 9.68 11.81 13.70
CA ALA A 46 9.69 13.24 13.40
C ALA A 46 9.59 13.47 11.87
N PRO A 47 8.78 14.46 11.43
CA PRO A 47 8.67 14.81 10.02
C PRO A 47 10.02 15.15 9.41
N ARG A 48 10.29 14.69 8.20
CA ARG A 48 11.50 14.96 7.45
C ARG A 48 11.18 15.59 6.11
N GLN A 49 12.05 16.48 5.68
CA GLN A 49 11.89 17.17 4.41
C GLN A 49 12.09 16.20 3.24
N SER A 50 11.20 16.26 2.29
CA SER A 50 11.31 15.53 1.03
C SER A 50 12.40 16.12 0.11
N ASP A 51 13.07 15.28 -0.68
CA ASP A 51 14.01 15.71 -1.71
C ASP A 51 13.34 16.46 -2.87
N PHE A 52 12.08 16.17 -3.09
CA PHE A 52 11.25 16.78 -4.13
C PHE A 52 10.04 17.44 -3.48
N ARG A 53 9.51 18.48 -4.11
CA ARG A 53 8.26 19.08 -3.64
C ARG A 53 7.13 18.05 -3.70
N PRO A 54 6.58 17.60 -2.56
CA PRO A 54 5.52 16.60 -2.57
C PRO A 54 4.20 17.25 -3.00
N THR A 55 3.41 16.53 -3.76
CA THR A 55 2.00 16.84 -4.00
C THR A 55 1.11 16.05 -3.02
N ALA A 56 1.49 14.82 -2.68
CA ALA A 56 0.80 14.01 -1.70
C ALA A 56 1.61 13.95 -0.38
N THR A 57 0.94 14.14 0.73
CA THR A 57 1.49 14.00 2.10
C THR A 57 1.08 12.68 2.75
N SER A 58 0.06 12.04 2.22
CA SER A 58 -0.49 10.78 2.75
C SER A 58 -0.82 9.79 1.63
N VAL A 59 -0.83 8.50 1.98
CA VAL A 59 -1.15 7.42 1.04
C VAL A 59 -2.21 6.52 1.66
N ILE A 60 -3.23 6.16 0.87
CA ILE A 60 -4.15 5.05 1.14
C ILE A 60 -3.91 3.99 0.09
N PHE A 61 -3.49 2.81 0.50
CA PHE A 61 -3.21 1.70 -0.39
C PHE A 61 -4.27 0.61 -0.20
N LEU A 62 -5.15 0.44 -1.19
CA LEU A 62 -6.20 -0.56 -1.27
C LEU A 62 -5.67 -1.76 -2.06
N PHE A 63 -5.37 -2.85 -1.37
CA PHE A 63 -4.82 -4.05 -1.98
C PHE A 63 -5.88 -5.15 -2.09
N MET A 64 -6.24 -5.50 -3.32
CA MET A 64 -7.21 -6.52 -3.67
C MET A 64 -6.51 -7.87 -3.78
N VAL A 65 -6.50 -8.65 -2.72
CA VAL A 65 -5.74 -9.90 -2.64
C VAL A 65 -6.33 -10.97 -3.58
N GLY A 66 -5.50 -11.59 -4.42
CA GLY A 66 -5.89 -12.71 -5.25
C GLY A 66 -5.99 -12.39 -6.74
N GLY A 67 -5.63 -11.21 -7.18
CA GLY A 67 -5.56 -10.88 -8.60
C GLY A 67 -6.92 -10.71 -9.28
N PRO A 68 -7.65 -9.59 -9.04
CA PRO A 68 -8.84 -9.24 -9.81
C PRO A 68 -8.56 -9.26 -11.30
N SER A 69 -9.50 -9.78 -12.09
CA SER A 69 -9.37 -9.80 -13.54
C SER A 69 -9.44 -8.38 -14.11
N GLN A 70 -8.33 -7.92 -14.64
CA GLN A 70 -8.25 -6.60 -15.29
C GLN A 70 -9.13 -6.53 -16.53
N VAL A 71 -9.22 -7.63 -17.31
CA VAL A 71 -10.01 -7.67 -18.55
C VAL A 71 -11.52 -7.75 -18.30
N ASP A 72 -11.91 -8.01 -17.07
CA ASP A 72 -13.31 -8.07 -16.63
C ASP A 72 -13.71 -6.84 -15.79
N SER A 73 -12.78 -5.92 -15.53
CA SER A 73 -12.99 -4.74 -14.66
C SER A 73 -12.77 -3.41 -15.39
N PHE A 74 -11.52 -3.02 -15.63
CA PHE A 74 -11.16 -1.68 -16.14
C PHE A 74 -10.35 -1.72 -17.45
N ASP A 75 -9.92 -2.89 -17.93
CA ASP A 75 -9.11 -3.04 -19.13
C ASP A 75 -9.87 -3.77 -20.23
N TYR A 76 -10.88 -3.12 -20.80
CA TYR A 76 -11.78 -3.69 -21.82
C TYR A 76 -11.03 -4.14 -23.08
N LYS A 77 -11.21 -5.40 -23.43
CA LYS A 77 -10.59 -6.05 -24.60
C LYS A 77 -11.67 -6.53 -25.58
N PRO A 78 -12.17 -5.69 -26.49
CA PRO A 78 -13.23 -6.10 -27.43
C PRO A 78 -12.83 -7.28 -28.33
N ALA A 79 -11.54 -7.49 -28.54
CA ALA A 79 -11.03 -8.65 -29.27
C ALA A 79 -11.34 -9.98 -28.55
N LEU A 80 -11.29 -10.01 -27.21
CA LEU A 80 -11.62 -11.22 -26.46
C LEU A 80 -13.07 -11.63 -26.63
N GLN A 81 -14.00 -10.67 -26.72
CA GLN A 81 -15.43 -10.93 -27.00
C GLN A 81 -15.62 -11.63 -28.34
N LYS A 82 -14.85 -11.23 -29.37
CA LYS A 82 -14.91 -11.84 -30.71
C LYS A 82 -14.25 -13.21 -30.79
N LEU A 83 -13.29 -13.45 -29.92
CA LEU A 83 -12.48 -14.67 -29.90
C LEU A 83 -12.88 -15.61 -28.76
N ASP A 84 -14.01 -15.35 -28.10
CA ASP A 84 -14.50 -16.21 -27.02
C ASP A 84 -14.63 -17.66 -27.47
N GLY A 85 -14.13 -18.60 -26.66
CA GLY A 85 -14.10 -20.01 -26.94
C GLY A 85 -13.13 -20.46 -28.06
N GLN A 86 -12.49 -19.53 -28.77
CA GLN A 86 -11.51 -19.83 -29.82
C GLN A 86 -10.15 -20.23 -29.20
N PRO A 87 -9.35 -21.04 -29.92
CA PRO A 87 -7.99 -21.35 -29.49
C PRO A 87 -7.13 -20.08 -29.33
N VAL A 88 -6.21 -20.10 -28.37
CA VAL A 88 -5.21 -19.03 -28.22
C VAL A 88 -4.39 -18.90 -29.51
N PRO A 89 -4.30 -17.71 -30.13
CA PRO A 89 -3.53 -17.53 -31.36
C PRO A 89 -2.07 -18.00 -31.18
N GLY A 90 -1.58 -18.77 -32.14
CA GLY A 90 -0.23 -19.36 -32.08
C GLY A 90 0.89 -18.37 -31.96
N SER A 91 0.71 -17.14 -32.49
CA SER A 91 1.66 -16.04 -32.32
C SER A 91 1.76 -15.58 -30.85
N ILE A 92 0.65 -15.47 -30.15
CA ILE A 92 0.61 -15.12 -28.73
C ILE A 92 1.20 -16.24 -27.88
N ARG A 93 0.81 -17.47 -28.12
CA ARG A 93 1.37 -18.66 -27.43
C ARG A 93 2.91 -18.69 -27.59
N LYS A 94 3.42 -18.60 -28.80
CA LYS A 94 4.85 -18.62 -29.08
C LYS A 94 5.59 -17.45 -28.43
N ALA A 95 4.99 -16.26 -28.40
CA ALA A 95 5.57 -15.10 -27.74
C ALA A 95 5.67 -15.30 -26.23
N LEU A 96 4.66 -15.86 -25.57
CA LEU A 96 4.64 -16.12 -24.13
C LEU A 96 5.59 -17.28 -23.76
N GLU A 97 5.63 -18.34 -24.54
CA GLU A 97 6.55 -19.48 -24.34
C GLU A 97 8.02 -19.07 -24.39
N ALA A 98 8.34 -18.02 -25.15
CA ALA A 98 9.70 -17.45 -25.22
C ALA A 98 10.07 -16.59 -23.98
N THR A 99 9.13 -16.36 -23.06
CA THR A 99 9.34 -15.56 -21.86
C THR A 99 9.48 -16.45 -20.62
N ARG A 100 9.91 -15.85 -19.49
CA ARG A 100 9.88 -16.48 -18.17
C ARG A 100 8.47 -16.78 -17.64
N HIS A 101 7.43 -16.32 -18.34
CA HIS A 101 6.02 -16.53 -17.99
C HIS A 101 5.35 -17.65 -18.78
N SER A 102 6.13 -18.57 -19.38
CA SER A 102 5.60 -19.72 -20.13
C SER A 102 4.61 -20.60 -19.34
N ASN A 103 4.73 -20.60 -18.02
CA ASN A 103 3.86 -21.36 -17.11
C ASN A 103 2.46 -20.77 -16.94
N VAL A 104 2.13 -19.58 -17.49
CA VAL A 104 0.76 -19.02 -17.47
C VAL A 104 -0.28 -19.90 -18.18
N PHE A 105 0.17 -20.82 -19.05
CA PHE A 105 -0.70 -21.81 -19.67
C PHE A 105 -0.99 -23.03 -18.79
N HIS A 106 -0.31 -23.15 -17.63
CA HIS A 106 -0.47 -24.32 -16.78
C HIS A 106 -1.88 -24.35 -16.16
N GLY A 107 -2.61 -25.44 -16.38
CA GLY A 107 -3.98 -25.60 -15.87
C GLY A 107 -5.06 -24.85 -16.64
N CYS A 108 -4.72 -24.09 -17.69
CA CYS A 108 -5.70 -23.44 -18.56
C CYS A 108 -6.05 -24.32 -19.77
N ALA A 109 -7.30 -24.26 -20.19
CA ALA A 109 -7.69 -24.78 -21.51
C ALA A 109 -7.03 -23.89 -22.60
N ASP A 110 -6.77 -24.50 -23.78
CA ASP A 110 -6.24 -23.75 -24.93
C ASP A 110 -7.34 -22.94 -25.64
N LYS A 111 -8.11 -22.19 -24.85
CA LYS A 111 -9.23 -21.37 -25.33
C LYS A 111 -9.25 -20.02 -24.62
N LEU A 112 -9.55 -18.99 -25.38
CA LEU A 112 -9.78 -17.67 -24.85
C LEU A 112 -11.14 -17.59 -24.14
N LEU A 113 -11.21 -16.75 -23.12
CA LEU A 113 -12.42 -16.42 -22.39
C LEU A 113 -12.77 -14.94 -22.63
N GLY A 114 -13.92 -14.71 -23.27
CA GLY A 114 -14.52 -13.38 -23.37
C GLY A 114 -15.11 -12.98 -22.03
N SER A 115 -15.08 -11.68 -21.73
CA SER A 115 -15.67 -11.20 -20.48
C SER A 115 -17.19 -11.46 -20.43
N PRO A 116 -17.73 -12.05 -19.37
CA PRO A 116 -19.18 -12.21 -19.22
C PRO A 116 -19.89 -10.89 -18.87
N TYR A 117 -19.13 -9.83 -18.58
CA TYR A 117 -19.66 -8.54 -18.15
C TYR A 117 -19.75 -7.54 -19.28
N ARG A 118 -20.73 -6.63 -19.17
CA ARG A 118 -20.91 -5.52 -20.09
C ARG A 118 -20.05 -4.34 -19.67
N PHE A 119 -19.48 -3.66 -20.66
CA PHE A 119 -18.67 -2.46 -20.48
C PHE A 119 -19.39 -1.23 -21.04
N ARG A 120 -19.19 -0.10 -20.38
CA ARG A 120 -19.63 1.22 -20.84
C ARG A 120 -18.52 2.23 -20.66
N GLN A 121 -18.57 3.29 -21.47
CA GLN A 121 -17.71 4.45 -21.31
C GLN A 121 -18.29 5.39 -20.26
N HIS A 122 -17.40 5.93 -19.41
CA HIS A 122 -17.72 6.85 -18.33
C HIS A 122 -16.76 8.02 -18.32
N GLY A 123 -17.17 9.15 -17.72
CA GLY A 123 -16.41 10.36 -17.59
C GLY A 123 -16.17 11.10 -18.90
N GLU A 124 -15.48 12.24 -18.80
CA GLU A 124 -15.14 13.07 -19.96
C GLU A 124 -14.14 12.40 -20.90
N MET A 125 -13.24 11.58 -20.32
CA MET A 125 -12.23 10.83 -21.08
C MET A 125 -12.77 9.56 -21.74
N GLY A 126 -14.01 9.18 -21.50
CA GLY A 126 -14.62 7.99 -22.07
C GLY A 126 -13.97 6.67 -21.65
N ILE A 127 -13.59 6.56 -20.38
CA ILE A 127 -12.93 5.39 -19.82
C ILE A 127 -13.89 4.19 -19.78
N TRP A 128 -13.47 3.06 -20.28
CA TRP A 128 -14.24 1.83 -20.24
C TRP A 128 -14.23 1.21 -18.83
N VAL A 129 -15.42 1.02 -18.26
CA VAL A 129 -15.61 0.36 -16.97
C VAL A 129 -16.67 -0.74 -17.10
N SER A 130 -16.40 -1.86 -16.47
CA SER A 130 -17.33 -2.99 -16.36
C SER A 130 -18.53 -2.66 -15.47
N GLU A 131 -19.66 -3.28 -15.74
CA GLU A 131 -20.86 -3.22 -14.89
C GLU A 131 -20.63 -3.72 -13.45
N LEU A 132 -19.47 -4.30 -13.16
CA LEU A 132 -19.06 -4.69 -11.82
C LEU A 132 -18.84 -3.50 -10.89
N PHE A 133 -18.45 -2.33 -11.43
CA PHE A 133 -18.01 -1.17 -10.65
C PHE A 133 -18.81 0.11 -10.96
N PRO A 134 -20.17 0.09 -10.79
CA PRO A 134 -21.04 1.23 -11.15
C PRO A 134 -20.81 2.47 -10.27
N HIS A 135 -20.31 2.33 -9.04
CA HIS A 135 -20.03 3.47 -8.17
C HIS A 135 -18.66 4.08 -8.48
N ILE A 136 -17.61 3.29 -8.62
CA ILE A 136 -16.26 3.75 -9.01
C ILE A 136 -16.31 4.40 -10.40
N ALA A 137 -17.15 3.92 -11.32
CA ALA A 137 -17.33 4.48 -12.64
C ALA A 137 -17.71 5.97 -12.63
N GLN A 138 -18.30 6.49 -11.54
CA GLN A 138 -18.64 7.89 -11.38
C GLN A 138 -17.44 8.79 -11.06
N HIS A 139 -16.28 8.18 -10.77
CA HIS A 139 -15.05 8.87 -10.36
C HIS A 139 -13.90 8.66 -11.34
N VAL A 140 -14.15 8.14 -12.54
CA VAL A 140 -13.08 7.77 -13.49
C VAL A 140 -12.21 8.96 -13.92
N ASP A 141 -12.74 10.16 -13.94
CA ASP A 141 -12.00 11.38 -14.27
C ASP A 141 -11.01 11.80 -13.15
N ASP A 142 -11.17 11.28 -11.95
CA ASP A 142 -10.25 11.43 -10.83
C ASP A 142 -9.19 10.30 -10.79
N LEU A 143 -9.26 9.30 -11.70
CA LEU A 143 -8.45 8.11 -11.69
C LEU A 143 -7.44 8.06 -12.84
N CYS A 144 -6.24 7.56 -12.53
CA CYS A 144 -5.23 7.21 -13.53
C CYS A 144 -5.11 5.69 -13.62
N PHE A 145 -5.39 5.11 -14.79
CA PHE A 145 -5.33 3.67 -15.02
C PHE A 145 -4.00 3.29 -15.66
N ILE A 146 -3.22 2.43 -15.00
CA ILE A 146 -1.94 1.91 -15.50
C ILE A 146 -2.13 0.45 -15.92
N HIS A 147 -2.47 0.21 -17.18
CA HIS A 147 -2.79 -1.12 -17.73
C HIS A 147 -1.57 -2.00 -18.01
N SER A 148 -0.35 -1.45 -17.97
CA SER A 148 0.88 -2.13 -18.39
C SER A 148 1.73 -2.66 -17.24
N MET A 149 1.20 -2.71 -16.03
CA MET A 149 1.91 -3.26 -14.88
C MET A 149 2.14 -4.77 -15.05
N GLN A 150 3.32 -5.25 -14.65
CA GLN A 150 3.71 -6.66 -14.73
C GLN A 150 4.34 -7.12 -13.43
N ALA A 151 3.99 -8.33 -12.98
CA ALA A 151 4.67 -9.02 -11.89
C ALA A 151 5.74 -9.98 -12.43
N GLU A 152 6.79 -10.22 -11.67
CA GLU A 152 7.82 -11.20 -12.04
C GLU A 152 7.42 -12.64 -11.72
N SER A 153 6.46 -12.82 -10.85
CA SER A 153 5.94 -14.11 -10.43
C SER A 153 4.46 -14.23 -10.75
N ASN A 154 4.02 -15.43 -11.15
CA ASN A 154 2.63 -15.83 -11.25
C ASN A 154 2.13 -16.57 -10.00
N ASN A 155 2.91 -16.56 -8.92
CA ASN A 155 2.50 -17.05 -7.60
C ASN A 155 2.14 -15.85 -6.71
N HIS A 156 1.02 -15.90 -6.01
CA HIS A 156 0.46 -14.80 -5.23
C HIS A 156 1.43 -14.23 -4.21
N ALA A 157 2.06 -15.05 -3.36
CA ALA A 157 2.90 -14.54 -2.28
C ALA A 157 4.15 -13.79 -2.80
N PRO A 158 4.97 -14.34 -3.73
CA PRO A 158 6.10 -13.61 -4.30
C PRO A 158 5.69 -12.34 -5.07
N ALA A 159 4.58 -12.39 -5.85
CA ALA A 159 4.10 -11.24 -6.58
C ALA A 159 3.58 -10.14 -5.62
N SER A 160 2.90 -10.54 -4.54
CA SER A 160 2.50 -9.62 -3.47
C SER A 160 3.72 -8.95 -2.81
N TYR A 161 4.77 -9.73 -2.49
CA TYR A 161 6.01 -9.15 -1.96
C TYR A 161 6.58 -8.11 -2.92
N GLN A 162 6.65 -8.43 -4.21
CA GLN A 162 7.17 -7.50 -5.21
C GLN A 162 6.41 -6.16 -5.23
N LEU A 163 5.09 -6.20 -5.20
CA LEU A 163 4.29 -4.98 -5.19
C LEU A 163 4.48 -4.16 -3.92
N HIS A 164 4.62 -4.82 -2.77
CA HIS A 164 4.74 -4.13 -1.49
C HIS A 164 6.17 -3.71 -1.14
N THR A 165 7.18 -4.42 -1.63
CA THR A 165 8.58 -4.26 -1.19
C THR A 165 9.58 -4.05 -2.32
N GLY A 166 9.18 -4.27 -3.57
CA GLY A 166 10.05 -4.19 -4.75
C GLY A 166 10.82 -5.47 -5.07
N ASP A 167 10.68 -6.56 -4.27
CA ASP A 167 11.37 -7.84 -4.51
C ASP A 167 10.40 -9.01 -4.34
N ILE A 168 10.53 -10.06 -5.15
CA ILE A 168 9.74 -11.29 -5.06
C ILE A 168 10.08 -12.14 -3.81
N ARG A 169 11.15 -11.84 -3.13
CA ARG A 169 11.61 -12.52 -1.91
C ARG A 169 11.10 -11.79 -0.67
N SER A 170 10.72 -12.54 0.35
CA SER A 170 10.39 -11.98 1.66
C SER A 170 11.60 -11.39 2.38
N GLY A 171 11.35 -10.55 3.39
CA GLY A 171 12.38 -9.96 4.26
C GLY A 171 12.78 -8.53 3.91
N GLN A 172 12.28 -7.99 2.80
CA GLN A 172 12.49 -6.60 2.44
C GLN A 172 11.52 -5.68 3.18
N ALA A 173 11.90 -4.41 3.33
CA ALA A 173 11.04 -3.40 3.93
C ALA A 173 9.90 -3.00 2.98
N SER A 174 8.69 -2.90 3.52
CA SER A 174 7.51 -2.52 2.74
C SER A 174 7.50 -1.03 2.38
N LEU A 175 6.71 -0.68 1.35
CA LEU A 175 6.55 0.70 0.88
C LEU A 175 6.13 1.65 2.01
N GLY A 176 5.21 1.23 2.89
CA GLY A 176 4.79 2.03 4.04
C GLY A 176 5.91 2.23 5.07
N SER A 177 6.72 1.20 5.33
CA SER A 177 7.91 1.30 6.19
C SER A 177 8.97 2.22 5.59
N TRP A 178 9.25 2.12 4.30
CA TRP A 178 10.15 3.02 3.59
C TRP A 178 9.67 4.47 3.62
N THR A 179 8.36 4.68 3.40
CA THR A 179 7.75 6.02 3.42
C THR A 179 7.90 6.68 4.79
N THR A 180 7.61 5.94 5.86
CA THR A 180 7.75 6.47 7.22
C THR A 180 9.22 6.60 7.65
N TYR A 181 10.11 5.69 7.20
CA TYR A 181 11.54 5.82 7.42
C TYR A 181 12.12 7.06 6.72
N GLY A 182 11.74 7.32 5.48
CA GLY A 182 12.26 8.46 4.70
C GLY A 182 11.67 9.81 5.12
N LEU A 183 10.37 9.86 5.42
CA LEU A 183 9.62 11.11 5.57
C LEU A 183 9.07 11.36 6.99
N GLY A 184 9.09 10.37 7.87
CA GLY A 184 8.45 10.46 9.18
C GLY A 184 6.93 10.53 9.10
N SER A 185 6.30 11.13 10.09
CA SER A 185 4.85 11.35 10.18
C SER A 185 4.57 12.76 10.70
N GLU A 186 3.53 13.39 10.16
CA GLU A 186 3.05 14.68 10.67
C GLU A 186 2.30 14.53 12.01
N ASN A 187 1.85 13.32 12.31
CA ASN A 187 1.14 13.00 13.55
C ASN A 187 2.08 12.36 14.56
N SER A 188 2.00 12.80 15.81
CA SER A 188 2.77 12.27 16.94
C SER A 188 1.99 11.26 17.79
N ASP A 189 0.66 11.21 17.65
CA ASP A 189 -0.24 10.48 18.54
C ASP A 189 -0.80 9.20 17.92
N LEU A 190 -0.55 8.99 16.62
CA LEU A 190 -0.88 7.80 15.86
C LEU A 190 0.35 7.27 15.13
N PRO A 191 0.39 5.95 14.81
CA PRO A 191 1.46 5.39 14.00
C PRO A 191 1.52 6.05 12.63
N GLY A 192 2.73 6.28 12.11
CA GLY A 192 2.89 6.81 10.75
C GLY A 192 2.47 5.82 9.65
N TYR A 193 2.48 4.52 9.97
CA TYR A 193 2.05 3.44 9.08
C TYR A 193 1.05 2.51 9.77
N VAL A 194 -0.14 2.40 9.20
CA VAL A 194 -1.26 1.58 9.70
C VAL A 194 -1.66 0.54 8.67
N VAL A 195 -1.96 -0.68 9.12
CA VAL A 195 -2.54 -1.75 8.29
C VAL A 195 -3.90 -2.19 8.84
N LEU A 196 -4.85 -2.43 7.93
CA LEU A 196 -6.23 -2.85 8.19
C LEU A 196 -6.55 -4.10 7.38
N PHE A 197 -6.92 -5.19 8.03
CA PHE A 197 -7.34 -6.42 7.37
C PHE A 197 -8.15 -7.34 8.29
N ASP A 198 -8.94 -8.22 7.69
CA ASP A 198 -9.68 -9.27 8.39
C ASP A 198 -8.82 -10.52 8.55
N ALA A 199 -8.62 -11.28 7.46
CA ALA A 199 -7.87 -12.53 7.45
C ALA A 199 -6.35 -12.37 7.21
N GLY A 200 -5.92 -11.22 6.71
CA GLY A 200 -4.53 -10.96 6.32
C GLY A 200 -4.20 -11.42 4.89
N PRO A 201 -3.19 -10.82 4.28
CA PRO A 201 -2.83 -11.08 2.88
C PRO A 201 -2.13 -12.42 2.71
N LEU A 202 -2.20 -12.96 1.47
CA LEU A 202 -1.38 -14.09 1.05
C LEU A 202 0.11 -13.72 1.22
N GLY A 203 0.90 -14.65 1.78
CA GLY A 203 2.29 -14.37 2.17
C GLY A 203 2.45 -13.69 3.54
N GLY A 204 1.35 -13.37 4.23
CA GLY A 204 1.36 -12.91 5.63
C GLY A 204 2.05 -11.57 5.85
N ALA A 205 2.68 -11.42 7.02
CA ALA A 205 3.29 -10.19 7.49
C ALA A 205 4.46 -9.69 6.61
N ALA A 206 5.06 -10.53 5.77
CA ALA A 206 6.13 -10.13 4.87
C ALA A 206 5.70 -9.03 3.88
N ASN A 207 4.39 -8.87 3.64
CA ASN A 207 3.85 -7.80 2.79
C ASN A 207 3.88 -6.41 3.43
N TYR A 208 3.96 -6.31 4.76
CA TYR A 208 3.88 -5.04 5.49
C TYR A 208 4.92 -4.93 6.62
N THR A 209 6.00 -5.70 6.54
CA THR A 209 7.07 -5.67 7.55
C THR A 209 8.01 -4.47 7.34
N ASN A 210 8.71 -4.07 8.42
CA ASN A 210 9.83 -3.15 8.34
C ASN A 210 11.09 -3.77 7.70
N GLY A 211 11.12 -5.09 7.48
CA GLY A 211 12.28 -5.80 6.94
C GLY A 211 13.55 -5.53 7.76
N PHE A 212 14.58 -5.02 7.09
CA PHE A 212 15.86 -4.63 7.72
C PHE A 212 15.89 -3.21 8.29
N LEU A 213 14.81 -2.43 8.11
CA LEU A 213 14.71 -1.11 8.74
C LEU A 213 14.49 -1.24 10.25
N PRO A 214 14.85 -0.20 11.03
CA PRO A 214 14.64 -0.23 12.48
C PRO A 214 13.20 -0.58 12.87
N PRO A 215 12.99 -1.30 13.97
CA PRO A 215 11.66 -1.77 14.42
C PRO A 215 10.62 -0.66 14.62
N ALA A 216 11.06 0.57 14.85
CA ALA A 216 10.17 1.74 14.94
C ALA A 216 9.31 1.94 13.68
N PHE A 217 9.75 1.49 12.52
CA PHE A 217 9.04 1.64 11.25
C PHE A 217 8.15 0.44 10.89
N GLN A 218 7.98 -0.50 11.83
CA GLN A 218 6.98 -1.56 11.72
C GLN A 218 5.57 -0.97 11.76
N PRO A 219 4.65 -1.38 10.86
CA PRO A 219 3.28 -0.89 10.91
C PRO A 219 2.53 -1.33 12.17
N THR A 220 1.56 -0.53 12.55
CA THR A 220 0.58 -0.91 13.56
C THR A 220 -0.67 -1.46 12.88
N ARG A 221 -1.09 -2.67 13.27
CA ARG A 221 -2.37 -3.22 12.84
C ARG A 221 -3.49 -2.63 13.67
N LEU A 222 -4.48 -2.03 13.00
CA LEU A 222 -5.74 -1.65 13.62
C LEU A 222 -6.87 -2.62 13.19
N ARG A 223 -7.87 -2.75 14.05
CA ARG A 223 -9.09 -3.52 13.79
C ARG A 223 -10.24 -2.57 13.49
N ASP A 224 -11.11 -3.00 12.59
CA ASP A 224 -12.33 -2.25 12.22
C ASP A 224 -13.54 -2.57 13.12
N VAL A 225 -13.39 -3.53 14.05
CA VAL A 225 -14.43 -3.94 14.99
C VAL A 225 -13.87 -4.02 16.41
N GLY A 226 -14.63 -3.51 17.37
CA GLY A 226 -14.23 -3.44 18.78
C GLY A 226 -13.22 -2.32 19.04
N THR A 227 -12.33 -2.53 20.01
CA THR A 227 -11.23 -1.58 20.22
C THR A 227 -10.22 -1.66 19.07
N PRO A 228 -9.80 -0.52 18.49
CA PRO A 228 -8.90 -0.51 17.33
C PRO A 228 -7.57 -1.26 17.56
N VAL A 229 -7.07 -1.25 18.79
CA VAL A 229 -5.85 -1.97 19.20
C VAL A 229 -6.21 -2.85 20.40
N PHE A 230 -5.60 -4.04 20.48
CA PHE A 230 -5.72 -4.88 21.67
C PHE A 230 -5.08 -4.20 22.88
N ASP A 231 -5.71 -4.34 24.04
CA ASP A 231 -5.21 -3.83 25.32
C ASP A 231 -4.82 -2.34 25.27
N LEU A 232 -5.54 -1.56 24.45
CA LEU A 232 -5.27 -0.13 24.24
C LEU A 232 -5.37 0.69 25.55
N LEU A 233 -6.34 0.33 26.39
CA LEU A 233 -6.53 1.01 27.69
C LEU A 233 -5.99 0.13 28.83
N PRO A 234 -5.36 0.73 29.83
CA PRO A 234 -4.93 -0.01 31.01
C PRO A 234 -6.17 -0.50 31.79
N PRO A 235 -6.05 -1.60 32.55
CA PRO A 235 -7.08 -1.95 33.54
C PRO A 235 -7.33 -0.76 34.48
N ALA A 236 -8.60 -0.54 34.85
CA ALA A 236 -9.03 0.66 35.60
C ALA A 236 -8.21 0.92 36.87
N GLN A 237 -7.77 -0.13 37.56
CA GLN A 237 -6.94 -0.04 38.77
C GLN A 237 -5.54 0.55 38.54
N TYR A 238 -5.03 0.53 37.31
CA TYR A 238 -3.70 1.04 36.97
C TYR A 238 -3.75 2.37 36.19
N ALA A 239 -4.93 2.85 35.82
CA ALA A 239 -5.09 4.02 34.96
C ALA A 239 -4.45 5.29 35.56
N MET A 240 -4.65 5.52 36.88
CA MET A 240 -4.11 6.74 37.54
C MET A 240 -2.59 6.76 37.63
N GLY A 241 -1.92 5.61 37.67
CA GLY A 241 -0.46 5.52 37.79
C GLY A 241 0.26 5.29 36.45
N GLN A 242 -0.46 5.15 35.34
CA GLN A 242 0.11 4.72 34.07
C GLN A 242 1.21 5.68 33.56
N ARG A 243 0.95 7.00 33.58
CA ARG A 243 1.95 7.99 33.12
C ARG A 243 3.23 7.91 33.96
N ALA A 244 3.11 7.88 35.28
CA ALA A 244 4.26 7.78 36.19
C ALA A 244 5.04 6.48 35.97
N SER A 245 4.36 5.36 35.69
CA SER A 245 5.00 4.08 35.36
C SER A 245 5.79 4.16 34.05
N ILE A 246 5.23 4.80 33.02
CA ILE A 246 5.91 4.99 31.74
C ILE A 246 7.12 5.91 31.90
N ASP A 247 7.00 7.03 32.64
CA ASP A 247 8.11 7.95 32.91
C ASP A 247 9.26 7.23 33.65
N PHE A 248 8.92 6.41 34.64
CA PHE A 248 9.90 5.61 35.37
C PHE A 248 10.61 4.58 34.47
N LEU A 249 9.85 3.84 33.65
CA LEU A 249 10.42 2.90 32.68
C LEU A 249 11.31 3.61 31.66
N GLN A 250 10.91 4.81 31.22
CA GLN A 250 11.70 5.59 30.28
C GLN A 250 13.02 6.03 30.90
N GLN A 251 13.02 6.46 32.17
CA GLN A 251 14.24 6.80 32.88
C GLN A 251 15.19 5.60 32.99
N LEU A 252 14.70 4.42 33.42
CA LEU A 252 15.50 3.19 33.48
C LEU A 252 16.08 2.80 32.10
N ASN A 253 15.27 2.93 31.05
CA ASN A 253 15.70 2.62 29.68
C ASN A 253 16.78 3.60 29.21
N LEU A 254 16.70 4.90 29.54
CA LEU A 254 17.70 5.91 29.18
C LEU A 254 19.03 5.65 29.94
N GLU A 255 18.98 5.29 31.23
CA GLU A 255 20.16 4.89 32.00
C GLU A 255 20.85 3.65 31.39
N HIS A 256 20.06 2.65 31.01
CA HIS A 256 20.59 1.46 30.33
C HIS A 256 21.20 1.81 28.97
N ARG A 257 20.53 2.67 28.20
CA ARG A 257 21.01 3.14 26.88
C ARG A 257 22.34 3.87 26.96
N ALA A 258 22.59 4.65 28.03
CA ALA A 258 23.84 5.36 28.21
C ALA A 258 25.08 4.46 28.27
N GLY A 259 24.90 3.18 28.59
CA GLY A 259 25.94 2.16 28.59
C GLY A 259 26.13 1.42 27.26
N LEU A 260 25.32 1.70 26.24
CA LEU A 260 25.33 1.03 24.95
C LEU A 260 26.01 1.88 23.86
N PRO A 261 26.59 1.25 22.79
CA PRO A 261 27.14 1.98 21.66
C PRO A 261 26.12 2.94 21.02
N GLU A 262 26.62 4.03 20.43
CA GLU A 262 25.79 4.94 19.66
C GLU A 262 25.18 4.23 18.44
N GLY A 263 23.90 4.48 18.18
CA GLY A 263 23.19 3.96 17.00
C GLY A 263 21.71 3.70 17.27
N PHE A 264 21.01 3.30 16.23
CA PHE A 264 19.60 2.95 16.31
C PHE A 264 19.46 1.55 16.94
N SER A 265 19.17 1.50 18.22
CA SER A 265 19.07 0.24 18.98
C SER A 265 17.61 -0.24 19.08
N GLU A 266 17.43 -1.54 19.36
CA GLU A 266 16.10 -2.08 19.69
C GLU A 266 15.51 -1.41 20.94
N LEU A 267 16.36 -0.94 21.85
CA LEU A 267 15.96 -0.22 23.05
C LEU A 267 15.36 1.15 22.70
N ASP A 268 15.96 1.90 21.77
CA ASP A 268 15.41 3.18 21.30
C ASP A 268 14.04 2.99 20.67
N ALA A 269 13.87 1.96 19.83
CA ALA A 269 12.58 1.61 19.24
C ALA A 269 11.53 1.24 20.30
N ARG A 270 11.94 0.53 21.35
CA ARG A 270 11.06 0.17 22.47
C ARG A 270 10.61 1.41 23.25
N ILE A 271 11.52 2.32 23.57
CA ILE A 271 11.22 3.59 24.24
C ILE A 271 10.19 4.37 23.41
N ALA A 272 10.46 4.57 22.13
CA ALA A 272 9.55 5.28 21.24
C ALA A 272 8.18 4.59 21.11
N SER A 273 8.12 3.25 21.10
CA SER A 273 6.87 2.51 21.00
C SER A 273 6.00 2.61 22.26
N TYR A 274 6.56 2.66 23.45
CA TYR A 274 5.79 2.86 24.69
C TYR A 274 5.17 4.26 24.76
N GLU A 275 5.91 5.29 24.36
CA GLU A 275 5.39 6.64 24.28
C GLU A 275 4.27 6.75 23.24
N LEU A 276 4.46 6.16 22.06
CA LEU A 276 3.43 6.12 21.03
C LEU A 276 2.18 5.38 21.52
N ALA A 277 2.35 4.20 22.12
CA ALA A 277 1.24 3.40 22.63
C ALA A 277 0.40 4.16 23.68
N TYR A 278 1.05 4.94 24.54
CA TYR A 278 0.35 5.79 25.51
C TYR A 278 -0.44 6.90 24.82
N ARG A 279 0.16 7.63 23.88
CA ARG A 279 -0.51 8.70 23.13
C ARG A 279 -1.65 8.20 22.26
N MET A 280 -1.51 6.99 21.73
CA MET A 280 -2.55 6.35 20.92
C MET A 280 -3.86 6.09 21.68
N GLN A 281 -3.86 6.03 23.01
CA GLN A 281 -5.02 5.60 23.78
C GLN A 281 -6.28 6.43 23.48
N ALA A 282 -6.15 7.74 23.37
CA ALA A 282 -7.26 8.62 23.00
C ALA A 282 -7.47 8.65 21.47
N ALA A 283 -6.40 8.91 20.72
CA ALA A 283 -6.48 9.12 19.27
C ALA A 283 -6.98 7.88 18.49
N ALA A 284 -6.59 6.67 18.89
CA ALA A 284 -7.05 5.45 18.22
C ALA A 284 -8.53 5.14 18.52
N LEU A 285 -9.01 5.45 19.72
CA LEU A 285 -10.43 5.33 20.06
C LEU A 285 -11.29 6.25 19.20
N GLU A 286 -10.85 7.51 19.03
CA GLU A 286 -11.52 8.46 18.15
C GLU A 286 -11.56 7.95 16.70
N VAL A 287 -10.47 7.40 16.18
CA VAL A 287 -10.46 6.81 14.83
C VAL A 287 -11.50 5.71 14.71
N GLY A 288 -11.61 4.85 15.73
CA GLY A 288 -12.57 3.74 15.78
C GLY A 288 -14.02 4.17 16.00
N GLY A 289 -14.28 5.40 16.43
CA GLY A 289 -15.62 5.93 16.74
C GLY A 289 -16.49 6.19 15.50
N LEU A 290 -16.67 5.17 14.64
CA LEU A 290 -17.39 5.31 13.35
C LEU A 290 -18.89 5.61 13.54
N ALA A 291 -19.48 5.28 14.69
CA ALA A 291 -20.86 5.60 15.02
C ALA A 291 -21.12 7.11 15.21
N GLU A 292 -20.05 7.91 15.41
CA GLU A 292 -20.12 9.37 15.54
C GLU A 292 -20.25 10.08 14.19
N GLU A 293 -19.98 9.37 13.10
CA GLU A 293 -20.18 9.89 11.76
C GLU A 293 -21.65 10.13 11.46
N THR A 294 -21.94 11.12 10.61
CA THR A 294 -23.32 11.42 10.24
C THR A 294 -23.99 10.21 9.58
N ALA A 295 -25.30 10.07 9.74
CA ALA A 295 -26.06 9.01 9.07
C ALA A 295 -25.89 9.06 7.53
N HIS A 296 -25.66 10.24 6.95
CA HIS A 296 -25.36 10.39 5.53
C HIS A 296 -24.02 9.74 5.19
N THR A 297 -22.95 10.04 5.93
CA THR A 297 -21.62 9.45 5.73
C THR A 297 -21.67 7.93 5.90
N GLN A 298 -22.34 7.44 6.94
CA GLN A 298 -22.48 6.00 7.20
C GLN A 298 -23.15 5.28 6.01
N ARG A 299 -24.25 5.83 5.48
CA ARG A 299 -24.92 5.27 4.30
C ARG A 299 -24.08 5.37 3.03
N GLN A 300 -23.40 6.49 2.83
CA GLN A 300 -22.56 6.70 1.66
C GLN A 300 -21.47 5.62 1.55
N TYR A 301 -20.80 5.29 2.66
CA TYR A 301 -19.82 4.22 2.70
C TYR A 301 -20.43 2.81 2.67
N GLY A 302 -21.69 2.65 3.05
CA GLY A 302 -22.36 1.35 3.14
C GLY A 302 -22.22 0.66 4.50
N LEU A 303 -22.08 1.42 5.60
CA LEU A 303 -22.02 0.85 6.95
C LEU A 303 -23.34 0.17 7.37
N ASP A 304 -24.46 0.59 6.79
CA ASP A 304 -25.80 0.02 6.98
C ASP A 304 -26.20 -0.97 5.86
N HIS A 305 -25.28 -1.32 4.97
CA HIS A 305 -25.55 -2.23 3.86
C HIS A 305 -26.00 -3.61 4.39
N ALA A 306 -26.89 -4.30 3.65
CA ALA A 306 -27.39 -5.62 4.06
C ALA A 306 -26.30 -6.69 4.12
N ASP A 307 -25.30 -6.58 3.24
CA ASP A 307 -24.15 -7.50 3.20
C ASP A 307 -23.08 -7.07 4.23
N LYS A 308 -22.74 -7.99 5.14
CA LYS A 308 -21.75 -7.79 6.21
C LYS A 308 -20.32 -7.58 5.68
N ARG A 309 -20.00 -8.09 4.51
CA ARG A 309 -18.68 -7.91 3.89
C ARG A 309 -18.52 -6.50 3.35
N THR A 310 -19.57 -5.95 2.71
CA THR A 310 -19.63 -4.54 2.36
C THR A 310 -19.44 -3.67 3.60
N GLN A 311 -20.16 -3.96 4.70
CA GLN A 311 -20.00 -3.23 5.95
C GLN A 311 -18.57 -3.29 6.49
N SER A 312 -17.91 -4.46 6.46
CA SER A 312 -16.53 -4.61 6.93
C SER A 312 -15.56 -3.77 6.10
N PHE A 313 -15.64 -3.87 4.77
CA PHE A 313 -14.76 -3.08 3.90
C PHE A 313 -15.05 -1.58 4.00
N ALA A 314 -16.31 -1.18 4.14
CA ALA A 314 -16.75 0.19 4.38
C ALA A 314 -16.15 0.78 5.67
N ARG A 315 -16.15 0.01 6.78
CA ARG A 315 -15.50 0.44 8.03
C ARG A 315 -14.01 0.72 7.82
N LYS A 316 -13.30 -0.17 7.12
CA LYS A 316 -11.86 0.02 6.84
C LYS A 316 -11.62 1.26 5.97
N CYS A 317 -12.41 1.48 4.92
CA CYS A 317 -12.32 2.68 4.08
C CYS A 317 -12.59 3.96 4.89
N LEU A 318 -13.61 3.97 5.73
CA LEU A 318 -13.93 5.11 6.59
C LEU A 318 -12.85 5.36 7.65
N MET A 319 -12.31 4.30 8.26
CA MET A 319 -11.16 4.42 9.17
C MET A 319 -9.94 4.98 8.46
N ALA A 320 -9.66 4.56 7.22
CA ALA A 320 -8.55 5.11 6.45
C ALA A 320 -8.68 6.62 6.25
N ARG A 321 -9.87 7.12 5.88
CA ARG A 321 -10.12 8.55 5.77
C ARG A 321 -9.89 9.26 7.12
N ARG A 322 -10.40 8.72 8.24
CA ARG A 322 -10.23 9.30 9.58
C ARG A 322 -8.76 9.30 10.03
N LEU A 323 -7.99 8.30 9.65
CA LEU A 323 -6.53 8.23 9.89
C LEU A 323 -5.80 9.33 9.12
N ILE A 324 -6.13 9.52 7.83
CA ILE A 324 -5.52 10.57 7.00
C ILE A 324 -5.87 11.97 7.53
N GLU A 325 -7.12 12.21 7.93
CA GLU A 325 -7.53 13.48 8.56
C GLU A 325 -6.70 13.83 9.80
N ARG A 326 -6.17 12.80 10.48
CA ARG A 326 -5.32 12.96 11.67
C ARG A 326 -3.84 12.91 11.36
N GLY A 327 -3.45 12.99 10.09
CA GLY A 327 -2.06 13.10 9.65
C GLY A 327 -1.29 11.78 9.64
N VAL A 328 -1.95 10.62 9.63
CA VAL A 328 -1.28 9.34 9.38
C VAL A 328 -0.75 9.32 7.96
N ARG A 329 0.53 8.97 7.79
CA ARG A 329 1.19 9.08 6.49
C ARG A 329 0.84 7.95 5.52
N PHE A 330 0.75 6.72 6.01
CA PHE A 330 0.50 5.55 5.17
C PHE A 330 -0.55 4.64 5.80
N VAL A 331 -1.64 4.39 5.08
CA VAL A 331 -2.72 3.49 5.49
C VAL A 331 -2.89 2.42 4.42
N GLN A 332 -2.74 1.16 4.81
CA GLN A 332 -2.86 0.02 3.90
C GLN A 332 -4.03 -0.87 4.29
N LEU A 333 -4.93 -1.10 3.34
CA LEU A 333 -6.08 -1.97 3.50
C LEU A 333 -5.90 -3.21 2.63
N TYR A 334 -6.22 -4.38 3.20
CA TYR A 334 -6.31 -5.63 2.44
C TYR A 334 -7.77 -6.06 2.32
N ASP A 335 -8.22 -6.28 1.07
CA ASP A 335 -9.49 -6.95 0.78
C ASP A 335 -9.24 -8.45 0.63
N MET A 336 -9.42 -9.17 1.72
CA MET A 336 -9.36 -10.62 1.77
C MET A 336 -10.40 -11.15 2.76
N PRO A 337 -11.67 -11.18 2.36
CA PRO A 337 -12.77 -11.59 3.25
C PRO A 337 -12.80 -13.10 3.50
N ASP A 338 -12.11 -13.88 2.69
CA ASP A 338 -11.99 -15.34 2.76
C ASP A 338 -10.61 -15.80 2.30
N LYS A 339 -10.35 -17.11 2.34
CA LYS A 339 -9.04 -17.70 2.01
C LYS A 339 -8.60 -17.54 0.55
N ASP A 340 -9.55 -17.33 -0.37
CA ASP A 340 -9.28 -17.36 -1.81
C ASP A 340 -9.15 -15.95 -2.41
N GLY A 341 -9.71 -14.93 -1.74
CA GLY A 341 -9.69 -13.57 -2.27
C GLY A 341 -10.29 -13.47 -3.68
N TRP A 342 -9.68 -12.69 -4.56
CA TRP A 342 -10.09 -12.53 -5.96
C TRP A 342 -9.58 -13.65 -6.88
N ASP A 343 -8.90 -14.67 -6.34
CA ASP A 343 -8.30 -15.76 -7.11
C ASP A 343 -9.36 -16.73 -7.68
N ALA A 344 -9.85 -16.41 -8.87
CA ALA A 344 -10.82 -17.24 -9.59
C ALA A 344 -10.11 -18.23 -10.52
N HIS A 345 -10.23 -19.52 -10.23
CA HIS A 345 -9.77 -20.63 -11.07
C HIS A 345 -10.92 -21.35 -11.79
N ALA A 346 -12.15 -20.98 -11.48
CA ALA A 346 -13.38 -21.43 -12.13
C ALA A 346 -14.52 -20.51 -11.72
N LYS A 347 -15.59 -20.45 -12.53
CA LYS A 347 -16.81 -19.72 -12.21
C LYS A 347 -16.53 -18.23 -11.86
N LEU A 348 -15.84 -17.54 -12.75
CA LEU A 348 -15.42 -16.14 -12.59
C LEU A 348 -16.53 -15.26 -12.00
N GLU A 349 -17.76 -15.35 -12.52
CA GLU A 349 -18.89 -14.53 -12.05
C GLU A 349 -19.23 -14.78 -10.58
N ASN A 350 -19.15 -16.05 -10.12
CA ASN A 350 -19.42 -16.40 -8.71
C ASN A 350 -18.36 -15.83 -7.75
N ASN A 351 -17.14 -15.60 -8.24
CA ASN A 351 -16.06 -14.98 -7.47
C ASN A 351 -16.09 -13.46 -7.58
N HIS A 352 -16.06 -12.90 -8.79
CA HIS A 352 -15.84 -11.46 -9.01
C HIS A 352 -17.09 -10.63 -8.71
N THR A 353 -18.29 -11.08 -9.09
CA THR A 353 -19.51 -10.29 -8.85
C THR A 353 -19.73 -9.93 -7.38
N PRO A 354 -19.70 -10.86 -6.41
CA PRO A 354 -19.87 -10.49 -5.02
C PRO A 354 -18.72 -9.61 -4.49
N ARG A 355 -17.47 -9.86 -4.89
CA ARG A 355 -16.31 -9.08 -4.43
C ARG A 355 -16.36 -7.64 -4.93
N ALA A 356 -16.71 -7.45 -6.20
CA ALA A 356 -16.92 -6.13 -6.73
C ALA A 356 -18.00 -5.36 -5.95
N ARG A 357 -19.14 -6.00 -5.62
CA ARG A 357 -20.19 -5.38 -4.80
C ARG A 357 -19.71 -4.95 -3.41
N TRP A 358 -18.80 -5.74 -2.79
CA TRP A 358 -18.30 -5.39 -1.45
C TRP A 358 -17.36 -4.20 -1.46
N THR A 359 -16.64 -3.97 -2.56
CA THR A 359 -15.58 -2.98 -2.66
C THR A 359 -15.99 -1.71 -3.39
N ASP A 360 -16.89 -1.79 -4.37
CA ASP A 360 -17.24 -0.69 -5.27
C ASP A 360 -17.80 0.54 -4.53
N GLN A 361 -18.88 0.36 -3.77
CA GLN A 361 -19.50 1.49 -3.04
C GLN A 361 -18.54 2.08 -1.99
N PRO A 362 -17.85 1.30 -1.13
CA PRO A 362 -16.93 1.86 -0.15
C PRO A 362 -15.75 2.63 -0.75
N VAL A 363 -15.18 2.16 -1.88
CA VAL A 363 -14.08 2.86 -2.56
C VAL A 363 -14.57 4.15 -3.18
N ALA A 364 -15.70 4.13 -3.88
CA ALA A 364 -16.31 5.33 -4.44
C ALA A 364 -16.64 6.37 -3.36
N ALA A 365 -17.19 5.91 -2.23
CA ALA A 365 -17.47 6.78 -1.08
C ALA A 365 -16.19 7.39 -0.49
N LEU A 366 -15.12 6.63 -0.39
CA LEU A 366 -13.81 7.11 0.05
C LEU A 366 -13.30 8.24 -0.87
N LEU A 367 -13.33 8.03 -2.19
CA LEU A 367 -12.90 9.04 -3.17
C LEU A 367 -13.76 10.31 -3.07
N ALA A 368 -15.08 10.16 -3.04
CA ALA A 368 -16.01 11.28 -2.90
C ALA A 368 -15.82 12.05 -1.59
N ASP A 369 -15.60 11.35 -0.48
CA ASP A 369 -15.42 11.97 0.84
C ASP A 369 -14.08 12.71 0.94
N LEU A 370 -13.00 12.11 0.45
CA LEU A 370 -11.69 12.76 0.36
C LEU A 370 -11.76 14.01 -0.52
N LYS A 371 -12.42 13.95 -1.68
CA LYS A 371 -12.59 15.08 -2.59
C LYS A 371 -13.39 16.21 -1.94
N ARG A 372 -14.53 15.88 -1.34
CA ARG A 372 -15.39 16.87 -0.65
C ARG A 372 -14.69 17.58 0.50
N ARG A 373 -13.77 16.91 1.18
CA ARG A 373 -12.97 17.45 2.30
C ARG A 373 -11.70 18.18 1.85
N GLY A 374 -11.39 18.20 0.57
CA GLY A 374 -10.14 18.74 0.03
C GLY A 374 -8.90 17.88 0.36
N LEU A 375 -9.10 16.67 0.87
CA LEU A 375 -8.02 15.75 1.22
C LEU A 375 -7.48 14.99 0.00
N LEU A 376 -8.24 14.84 -1.07
CA LEU A 376 -7.82 14.13 -2.27
C LEU A 376 -6.65 14.81 -2.97
N GLU A 377 -6.52 16.13 -2.85
CA GLU A 377 -5.39 16.89 -3.42
C GLU A 377 -4.04 16.53 -2.79
N THR A 378 -4.05 16.04 -1.54
CA THR A 378 -2.84 15.70 -0.79
C THR A 378 -2.77 14.23 -0.39
N THR A 379 -3.70 13.40 -0.83
CA THR A 379 -3.75 11.97 -0.55
C THR A 379 -3.64 11.17 -1.84
N LEU A 380 -2.62 10.35 -1.97
CA LEU A 380 -2.51 9.37 -3.06
C LEU A 380 -3.32 8.13 -2.67
N VAL A 381 -4.39 7.85 -3.40
CA VAL A 381 -5.16 6.61 -3.27
C VAL A 381 -4.70 5.63 -4.35
N ILE A 382 -4.19 4.47 -3.93
CA ILE A 382 -3.73 3.40 -4.82
C ILE A 382 -4.70 2.23 -4.68
N TRP A 383 -5.26 1.76 -5.80
CA TRP A 383 -6.00 0.49 -5.89
C TRP A 383 -5.19 -0.47 -6.75
N ALA A 384 -4.75 -1.57 -6.20
CA ALA A 384 -3.88 -2.52 -6.90
C ALA A 384 -4.05 -3.95 -6.40
N SER A 385 -3.45 -4.88 -7.12
CA SER A 385 -3.28 -6.27 -6.75
C SER A 385 -1.92 -6.77 -7.20
N GLU A 386 -1.55 -7.97 -6.78
CA GLU A 386 -0.26 -8.58 -7.09
C GLU A 386 -0.07 -8.88 -8.59
N PHE A 387 -1.17 -9.18 -9.31
CA PHE A 387 -1.23 -9.33 -10.76
C PHE A 387 -2.70 -9.35 -11.21
N GLY A 388 -2.95 -9.47 -12.50
CA GLY A 388 -4.29 -9.70 -13.09
C GLY A 388 -4.55 -11.18 -13.36
N ARG A 389 -5.52 -11.46 -14.24
CA ARG A 389 -5.87 -12.82 -14.66
C ARG A 389 -5.53 -13.03 -16.14
N THR A 390 -5.25 -14.27 -16.50
CA THR A 390 -5.07 -14.64 -17.90
C THR A 390 -6.43 -14.63 -18.61
N PRO A 391 -6.49 -14.20 -19.88
CA PRO A 391 -7.74 -14.22 -20.64
C PRO A 391 -8.04 -15.62 -21.22
N MET A 392 -7.83 -16.65 -20.42
CA MET A 392 -7.97 -18.06 -20.86
C MET A 392 -8.93 -18.81 -19.96
N LEU A 393 -9.71 -19.70 -20.58
CA LEU A 393 -10.64 -20.57 -19.88
C LEU A 393 -9.89 -21.51 -18.93
N GLN A 394 -10.29 -21.52 -17.66
CA GLN A 394 -9.81 -22.48 -16.66
C GLN A 394 -11.02 -23.11 -15.95
N GLY A 395 -11.02 -24.43 -15.78
CA GLY A 395 -12.14 -25.14 -15.18
C GLY A 395 -13.48 -24.85 -15.86
N ASP A 396 -14.53 -24.65 -15.09
CA ASP A 396 -15.90 -24.39 -15.56
C ASP A 396 -16.16 -22.87 -15.75
N GLY A 397 -15.39 -22.18 -16.58
CA GLY A 397 -15.63 -20.78 -16.93
C GLY A 397 -14.99 -19.76 -15.98
N GLY A 398 -13.70 -19.92 -15.71
CA GLY A 398 -12.92 -18.94 -14.95
C GLY A 398 -11.50 -18.87 -15.41
#